data_500dd9bd0da6247c389e936c17704b5b
#
_entry.id   500dd9bd0da6247c389e936c17704b5b
#
_cell.length_a   1.000
_cell.length_b   1.000
_cell.length_c   1.000
_cell.angle_alpha   90.00
_cell.angle_beta   90.00
_cell.angle_gamma   90.00
#
_symmetry.space_group_name_H-M   'P 1'
#
loop_
_entity.id
_entity.type
_entity.pdbx_description
1 polymer ?
#
loop_
_entity_poly.entity_id
_entity_poly.type
_entity_poly.pdbx_seq_one_letter_code
_entity_poly.pdbx_strand_id
1 'polypeptide(L)'
;HIVLTHFKWSLARLKEAIENKNTEYHKGAALERFRLTYNLALETIRAFANEQGQICHTDKSCFEWVREKKWLDNETNWSYLVADYKKIQIWQKGDETEKIYRELRVHYLLLNHLGQSMTLKKE
;
A
#
# COMPACT_ATOMS: atom_id res chain seq x y z
N HIS A 1 16.40 -0.78 -7.00
CA HIS A 1 15.57 0.42 -7.22
C HIS A 1 15.47 1.30 -6.00
N ILE A 2 15.69 2.57 -6.20
CA ILE A 2 15.55 3.55 -5.12
C ILE A 2 14.11 3.61 -4.63
N VAL A 3 13.13 3.59 -5.55
CA VAL A 3 11.71 3.62 -5.15
C VAL A 3 11.33 2.41 -4.32
N LEU A 4 11.86 1.22 -4.64
CA LEU A 4 11.58 0.02 -3.85
C LEU A 4 12.15 0.17 -2.44
N THR A 5 13.34 0.73 -2.32
CA THR A 5 13.95 0.98 -1.02
C THR A 5 13.10 1.94 -0.19
N HIS A 6 12.60 3.02 -0.80
CA HIS A 6 11.72 3.96 -0.13
C HIS A 6 10.40 3.31 0.29
N PHE A 7 9.84 2.47 -0.58
CA PHE A 7 8.62 1.75 -0.28
C PHE A 7 8.82 0.83 0.93
N LYS A 8 9.90 0.06 0.95
CA LYS A 8 10.18 -0.85 2.05
C LYS A 8 10.43 -0.10 3.36
N TRP A 9 11.11 1.04 3.30
CA TRP A 9 11.32 1.88 4.46
C TRP A 9 9.98 2.42 4.99
N SER A 10 9.10 2.84 4.09
CA SER A 10 7.77 3.35 4.46
C SER A 10 6.92 2.25 5.08
N LEU A 11 7.05 1.00 4.59
CA LEU A 11 6.36 -0.15 5.19
C LEU A 11 6.79 -0.35 6.65
N ALA A 12 8.07 -0.21 6.93
CA ALA A 12 8.57 -0.33 8.30
C ALA A 12 7.98 0.76 9.19
N ARG A 13 7.89 1.99 8.67
CA ARG A 13 7.28 3.10 9.43
C ARG A 13 5.79 2.87 9.66
N LEU A 14 5.10 2.34 8.66
CA LEU A 14 3.69 2.02 8.81
C LEU A 14 3.47 0.95 9.88
N LYS A 15 4.29 -0.09 9.87
CA LYS A 15 4.19 -1.15 10.88
C LYS A 15 4.35 -0.58 12.28
N GLU A 16 5.34 0.28 12.50
CA GLU A 16 5.54 0.92 13.79
C GLU A 16 4.31 1.73 14.21
N ALA A 17 3.74 2.48 13.26
CA ALA A 17 2.57 3.31 13.55
C ALA A 17 1.36 2.45 13.93
N ILE A 18 1.17 1.31 13.26
CA ILE A 18 0.06 0.40 13.58
C ILE A 18 0.21 -0.21 14.97
N GLU A 19 1.44 -0.51 15.35
CA GLU A 19 1.74 -1.15 16.64
C GLU A 19 1.78 -0.17 17.80
N ASN A 20 1.63 1.12 17.53
CA ASN A 20 1.68 2.15 18.54
C ASN A 20 0.36 2.25 19.32
N LYS A 21 0.33 3.13 20.33
CA LYS A 21 -0.86 3.28 21.18
C LYS A 21 -2.07 3.72 20.37
N ASN A 22 -3.23 3.21 20.78
CA ASN A 22 -4.49 3.46 20.10
C ASN A 22 -5.14 4.76 20.59
N THR A 23 -4.47 5.89 20.39
CA THR A 23 -5.00 7.22 20.70
C THR A 23 -5.38 7.92 19.41
N GLU A 24 -6.21 8.97 19.50
CA GLU A 24 -6.61 9.73 18.31
C GLU A 24 -5.40 10.27 17.55
N TYR A 25 -4.39 10.74 18.27
CA TYR A 25 -3.17 11.22 17.64
C TYR A 25 -2.47 10.10 16.87
N HIS A 26 -2.32 8.93 17.49
CA HIS A 26 -1.63 7.80 16.86
C HIS A 26 -2.42 7.21 15.69
N LYS A 27 -3.75 7.25 15.78
CA LYS A 27 -4.59 6.79 14.66
C LYS A 27 -4.39 7.68 13.44
N GLY A 28 -4.38 8.99 13.64
CA GLY A 28 -4.15 9.93 12.56
C GLY A 28 -2.77 9.74 11.92
N ALA A 29 -1.75 9.55 12.75
CA ALA A 29 -0.40 9.31 12.26
C ALA A 29 -0.32 8.02 11.44
N ALA A 30 -1.00 6.96 11.89
CA ALA A 30 -1.01 5.68 11.17
C ALA A 30 -1.70 5.81 9.82
N LEU A 31 -2.82 6.53 9.76
CA LEU A 31 -3.53 6.76 8.51
C LEU A 31 -2.69 7.56 7.51
N GLU A 32 -1.95 8.54 8.00
CA GLU A 32 -1.06 9.31 7.14
C GLU A 32 0.09 8.45 6.62
N ARG A 33 0.65 7.59 7.47
CA ARG A 33 1.67 6.64 7.03
C ARG A 33 1.14 5.68 5.97
N PHE A 34 -0.09 5.22 6.15
CA PHE A 34 -0.73 4.37 5.15
C PHE A 34 -0.83 5.08 3.80
N ARG A 35 -1.27 6.33 3.81
CA ARG A 35 -1.40 7.12 2.58
C ARG A 35 -0.06 7.23 1.85
N LEU A 36 0.99 7.54 2.60
CA LEU A 36 2.33 7.67 2.01
C LEU A 36 2.85 6.34 1.48
N THR A 37 2.64 5.27 2.23
CA THR A 37 3.09 3.94 1.82
C THR A 37 2.36 3.46 0.56
N TYR A 38 1.06 3.72 0.49
CA TYR A 38 0.28 3.38 -0.70
C TYR A 38 0.82 4.11 -1.94
N ASN A 39 1.09 5.40 -1.81
CA ASN A 39 1.64 6.18 -2.93
C ASN A 39 2.98 5.62 -3.39
N LEU A 40 3.85 5.25 -2.46
CA LEU A 40 5.14 4.66 -2.80
C LEU A 40 4.99 3.27 -3.43
N ALA A 41 3.98 2.51 -3.01
CA ALA A 41 3.69 1.23 -3.65
C ALA A 41 3.35 1.44 -5.12
N LEU A 42 2.48 2.40 -5.42
CA LEU A 42 2.10 2.70 -6.80
C LEU A 42 3.28 3.18 -7.63
N GLU A 43 4.11 4.06 -7.08
CA GLU A 43 5.31 4.52 -7.76
C GLU A 43 6.24 3.36 -8.09
N THR A 44 6.39 2.42 -7.15
CA THR A 44 7.24 1.25 -7.34
C THR A 44 6.68 0.34 -8.42
N ILE A 45 5.37 0.09 -8.39
CA ILE A 45 4.71 -0.72 -9.41
C ILE A 45 4.92 -0.11 -10.80
N ARG A 46 4.72 1.20 -10.92
CA ARG A 46 4.89 1.89 -12.20
C ARG A 46 6.33 1.82 -12.70
N ALA A 47 7.30 1.94 -11.80
CA ALA A 47 8.70 1.83 -12.18
C ALA A 47 9.03 0.44 -12.71
N PHE A 48 8.55 -0.61 -12.04
CA PHE A 48 8.78 -1.98 -12.47
C PHE A 48 8.09 -2.27 -13.79
N ALA A 49 6.84 -1.82 -13.95
CA ALA A 49 6.10 -2.02 -15.19
C ALA A 49 6.79 -1.32 -16.35
N ASN A 50 7.25 -0.09 -16.12
CA ASN A 50 7.93 0.70 -17.15
C ASN A 50 9.19 0.00 -17.63
N GLU A 51 9.94 -0.62 -16.75
CA GLU A 51 11.13 -1.39 -17.13
C GLU A 51 10.82 -2.56 -18.05
N GLN A 52 9.60 -3.07 -17.97
CA GLN A 52 9.16 -4.19 -18.80
C GLN A 52 8.36 -3.71 -20.02
N GLY A 53 8.43 -2.40 -20.31
CA GLY A 53 7.73 -1.84 -21.46
C GLY A 53 6.23 -1.71 -21.26
N GLN A 54 5.75 -1.76 -20.02
CA GLN A 54 4.33 -1.65 -19.71
C GLN A 54 4.04 -0.33 -19.01
N ILE A 55 2.86 0.21 -19.27
CA ILE A 55 2.42 1.43 -18.61
C ILE A 55 1.08 1.15 -17.95
N CYS A 56 0.98 1.38 -16.65
CA CYS A 56 -0.29 1.28 -15.94
C CYS A 56 -0.73 2.67 -15.52
N HIS A 57 -1.88 3.11 -16.06
CA HIS A 57 -2.36 4.48 -15.86
C HIS A 57 -3.19 4.68 -14.60
N THR A 58 -3.89 3.63 -14.18
CA THR A 58 -4.78 3.74 -13.02
C THR A 58 -4.28 2.81 -11.92
N ASP A 59 -4.71 3.10 -10.68
CA ASP A 59 -4.40 2.24 -9.56
C ASP A 59 -4.85 0.81 -9.83
N LYS A 60 -6.07 0.67 -10.33
CA LYS A 60 -6.63 -0.64 -10.65
C LYS A 60 -5.76 -1.39 -11.65
N SER A 61 -5.35 -0.73 -12.74
CA SER A 61 -4.54 -1.40 -13.76
C SER A 61 -3.16 -1.78 -13.22
N CYS A 62 -2.60 -0.97 -12.32
CA CYS A 62 -1.32 -1.29 -11.70
C CYS A 62 -1.41 -2.52 -10.82
N PHE A 63 -2.45 -2.63 -10.00
CA PHE A 63 -2.64 -3.80 -9.15
C PHE A 63 -2.98 -5.04 -9.96
N GLU A 64 -3.74 -4.89 -11.04
CA GLU A 64 -4.01 -6.02 -11.93
C GLU A 64 -2.72 -6.53 -12.56
N TRP A 65 -1.83 -5.63 -12.95
CA TRP A 65 -0.55 -6.01 -13.53
C TRP A 65 0.30 -6.82 -12.54
N VAL A 66 0.40 -6.39 -11.27
CA VAL A 66 1.19 -7.13 -10.28
C VAL A 66 0.56 -8.48 -9.95
N ARG A 67 -0.77 -8.57 -9.99
CA ARG A 67 -1.46 -9.85 -9.80
C ARG A 67 -1.11 -10.82 -10.93
N GLU A 68 -1.08 -10.35 -12.14
CA GLU A 68 -0.70 -11.17 -13.30
C GLU A 68 0.74 -11.65 -13.17
N LYS A 69 1.62 -10.82 -12.60
CA LYS A 69 3.00 -11.21 -12.33
C LYS A 69 3.13 -12.15 -11.14
N LYS A 70 2.04 -12.43 -10.44
CA LYS A 70 1.99 -13.27 -9.25
C LYS A 70 2.81 -12.69 -8.09
N TRP A 71 2.93 -11.38 -8.06
CA TRP A 71 3.56 -10.69 -6.94
C TRP A 71 2.58 -10.45 -5.80
N LEU A 72 1.29 -10.66 -6.04
CA LEU A 72 0.25 -10.72 -5.04
C LEU A 72 -0.46 -12.06 -5.17
N ASP A 73 -0.94 -12.55 -4.04
CA ASP A 73 -1.73 -13.78 -4.00
C ASP A 73 -3.01 -13.59 -4.81
N ASN A 74 -3.43 -14.63 -5.55
CA ASN A 74 -4.67 -14.58 -6.32
C ASN A 74 -5.89 -14.32 -5.45
N GLU A 75 -5.82 -14.72 -4.18
CA GLU A 75 -6.92 -14.51 -3.24
C GLU A 75 -6.87 -13.14 -2.57
N THR A 76 -5.81 -12.37 -2.80
CA THR A 76 -5.65 -11.06 -2.18
C THR A 76 -6.63 -10.08 -2.81
N ASN A 77 -7.49 -9.52 -1.98
CA ASN A 77 -8.49 -8.57 -2.46
C ASN A 77 -7.97 -7.14 -2.37
N TRP A 78 -7.19 -6.75 -3.38
CA TRP A 78 -6.59 -5.41 -3.43
C TRP A 78 -7.64 -4.32 -3.65
N SER A 79 -8.85 -4.67 -4.06
CA SER A 79 -9.88 -3.66 -4.30
C SER A 79 -10.29 -2.93 -3.02
N TYR A 80 -10.28 -3.61 -1.87
CA TYR A 80 -10.55 -2.95 -0.59
C TYR A 80 -9.45 -1.94 -0.24
N LEU A 81 -8.21 -2.30 -0.55
CA LEU A 81 -7.09 -1.40 -0.35
C LEU A 81 -7.26 -0.10 -1.14
N VAL A 82 -7.59 -0.23 -2.42
CA VAL A 82 -7.81 0.92 -3.30
C VAL A 82 -8.98 1.77 -2.79
N ALA A 83 -10.10 1.11 -2.43
CA ALA A 83 -11.28 1.82 -1.95
C ALA A 83 -10.98 2.61 -0.68
N ASP A 84 -10.29 2.01 0.28
CA ASP A 84 -9.95 2.67 1.53
C ASP A 84 -8.99 3.83 1.32
N TYR A 85 -8.03 3.67 0.42
CA TYR A 85 -7.13 4.78 0.09
C TYR A 85 -7.89 5.96 -0.49
N LYS A 86 -8.85 5.72 -1.38
CA LYS A 86 -9.65 6.79 -1.97
C LYS A 86 -10.47 7.52 -0.91
N LYS A 87 -10.99 6.80 0.07
CA LYS A 87 -11.74 7.40 1.16
C LYS A 87 -10.88 8.32 2.01
N ILE A 88 -9.62 7.93 2.23
CA ILE A 88 -8.69 8.76 3.00
C ILE A 88 -8.35 10.05 2.24
N GLN A 89 -8.31 10.01 0.92
CA GLN A 89 -8.01 11.20 0.10
C GLN A 89 -9.04 12.31 0.30
N ILE A 90 -10.29 11.94 0.51
CA ILE A 90 -11.37 12.90 0.76
C ILE A 90 -11.74 12.91 2.24
N TRP A 91 -10.74 12.70 3.08
CA TRP A 91 -10.87 12.40 4.49
C TRP A 91 -11.67 13.43 5.27
N GLN A 92 -12.54 12.92 6.12
CA GLN A 92 -13.22 13.67 7.16
C GLN A 92 -13.35 12.75 8.36
N LYS A 93 -13.30 13.31 9.56
CA LYS A 93 -13.41 12.53 10.77
C LYS A 93 -14.74 11.80 10.82
N GLY A 94 -14.74 10.59 11.37
CA GLY A 94 -15.97 9.86 11.59
C GLY A 94 -15.76 8.35 11.52
N ASP A 95 -16.87 7.63 11.39
CA ASP A 95 -16.91 6.19 11.42
C ASP A 95 -16.09 5.55 10.29
N GLU A 96 -16.05 6.19 9.12
CA GLU A 96 -15.28 5.67 8.00
C GLU A 96 -13.79 5.63 8.31
N THR A 97 -13.27 6.69 8.94
CA THR A 97 -11.87 6.76 9.31
C THR A 97 -11.52 5.68 10.33
N GLU A 98 -12.38 5.48 11.31
CA GLU A 98 -12.18 4.46 12.34
C GLU A 98 -12.17 3.07 11.72
N LYS A 99 -13.07 2.82 10.77
CA LYS A 99 -13.15 1.54 10.07
C LYS A 99 -11.88 1.28 9.29
N ILE A 100 -11.36 2.29 8.58
CA ILE A 100 -10.13 2.15 7.81
C ILE A 100 -8.96 1.89 8.74
N TYR A 101 -8.91 2.59 9.87
CA TYR A 101 -7.84 2.36 10.85
C TYR A 101 -7.80 0.90 11.31
N ARG A 102 -8.96 0.28 11.54
CA ARG A 102 -9.02 -1.11 11.96
C ARG A 102 -8.51 -2.07 10.89
N GLU A 103 -8.59 -1.67 9.63
CA GLU A 103 -8.15 -2.50 8.49
C GLU A 103 -6.68 -2.26 8.11
N LEU A 104 -5.99 -1.33 8.78
CA LEU A 104 -4.62 -1.00 8.40
C LEU A 104 -3.66 -2.19 8.45
N ARG A 105 -3.84 -3.09 9.42
CA ARG A 105 -2.98 -4.26 9.51
C ARG A 105 -3.15 -5.15 8.28
N VAL A 106 -4.38 -5.33 7.82
CA VAL A 106 -4.67 -6.12 6.62
C VAL A 106 -4.00 -5.48 5.40
N HIS A 107 -4.16 -4.17 5.26
CA HIS A 107 -3.54 -3.44 4.16
C HIS A 107 -2.01 -3.50 4.22
N TYR A 108 -1.47 -3.38 5.43
CA TYR A 108 -0.02 -3.49 5.61
C TYR A 108 0.48 -4.86 5.15
N LEU A 109 -0.20 -5.94 5.54
CA LEU A 109 0.23 -7.28 5.17
C LEU A 109 0.23 -7.47 3.65
N LEU A 110 -0.78 -6.95 2.96
CA LEU A 110 -0.85 -7.01 1.52
C LEU A 110 0.32 -6.25 0.87
N LEU A 111 0.55 -5.02 1.30
CA LEU A 111 1.61 -4.19 0.75
C LEU A 111 3.00 -4.74 1.09
N ASN A 112 3.15 -5.31 2.27
CA ASN A 112 4.41 -5.92 2.67
C ASN A 112 4.72 -7.15 1.81
N HIS A 113 3.71 -7.96 1.53
CA HIS A 113 3.87 -9.11 0.64
C HIS A 113 4.29 -8.64 -0.76
N LEU A 114 3.66 -7.60 -1.25
CA LEU A 114 4.04 -7.01 -2.55
C LEU A 114 5.50 -6.57 -2.55
N GLY A 115 5.93 -5.87 -1.50
CA GLY A 115 7.31 -5.41 -1.40
C GLY A 115 8.31 -6.56 -1.36
N GLN A 116 7.97 -7.63 -0.66
CA GLN A 116 8.83 -8.82 -0.63
C GLN A 116 8.92 -9.49 -1.99
N SER A 117 7.78 -9.61 -2.68
CA SER A 117 7.75 -10.21 -4.01
C SER A 117 8.59 -9.41 -5.01
N MET A 118 8.49 -8.10 -4.96
CA MET A 118 9.28 -7.21 -5.82
C MET A 118 10.78 -7.31 -5.52
N THR A 119 11.14 -7.49 -4.27
CA THR A 119 12.53 -7.65 -3.87
C THR A 119 13.12 -8.92 -4.50
N LEU A 120 12.36 -10.02 -4.48
CA LEU A 120 12.80 -11.28 -5.09
C LEU A 120 12.87 -11.19 -6.61
N LYS A 121 11.92 -10.51 -7.24
CA LYS A 121 11.87 -10.39 -8.70
C LYS A 121 12.91 -9.42 -9.27
N LYS A 122 13.48 -8.57 -8.44
CA LYS A 122 14.52 -7.65 -8.86
C LYS A 122 15.78 -8.37 -9.33
N GLU A 123 15.98 -9.56 -8.81
CA GLU A 123 17.11 -10.40 -9.21
C GLU A 123 16.76 -11.20 -10.44
#